data_ae9aafd3267f0ade75b5a3a3dbe21f0b
#
_entry.id   ae9aafd3267f0ade75b5a3a3dbe21f0b
#
_cell.length_a   1.000
_cell.length_b   1.000
_cell.length_c   1.000
_cell.angle_alpha   90.00
_cell.angle_beta   90.00
_cell.angle_gamma   90.00
#
_symmetry.space_group_name_H-M   'P 1'
#
loop_
_entity.id
_entity.type
_entity.pdbx_description
1 polymer ?
#
loop_
_entity_poly.entity_id
_entity_poly.type
_entity_poly.pdbx_seq_one_letter_code
_entity_poly.pdbx_strand_id
1 'polypeptide(L)'
;MDRYIPNRSAMNMDVSAMHVCEHATPSMGKSTPYHQALTLTMFGVPDLSAVPVYKLTKNAANRMEQGSTPSSVRRVETGVVKTVSALRIMDAPMVENDFYLNLLDWGEMDVLAIALGKSVHLWDHRKKSHSQLVSYRNNIVTSLKWGISSNRHLLAVGIDNGTAQVWDTQTKQCITRIGGHIARVGSMAWRGPTLTTGSLDNTIAHHDPRMPNHQITMLRHHTGEICGLEWSPDERMLVSGGSDHVACVWSKDFSRTTPLHVITAHTAAVKALRWSPWDVGILATGGGSSDKTIKRWRITERTCKLQHSVDTMSQVSGLVWSQPELHHSKQLLSSHGPVSNTIKLWDVGGMALIKEYGGHARRILNMAASPDGSAVATLSADETLHFWPGFDAKLATKKRPRDDSSLLTGLLR
;
A
#
# COMPACT_ATOMS: atom_id res chain seq x y z
N MET A 1 1.69 42.36 -13.49
CA MET A 1 2.41 42.15 -12.21
C MET A 1 2.10 40.73 -11.78
N ASP A 2 2.94 39.78 -12.20
CA ASP A 2 2.77 38.38 -11.84
C ASP A 2 3.16 38.17 -10.39
N ARG A 3 2.19 37.77 -9.58
CA ARG A 3 2.45 37.35 -8.20
C ARG A 3 3.05 35.92 -8.23
N TYR A 4 4.33 35.84 -8.03
CA TYR A 4 5.01 34.59 -7.81
C TYR A 4 4.57 34.00 -6.46
N ILE A 5 3.71 32.99 -6.46
CA ILE A 5 3.35 32.22 -5.28
C ILE A 5 4.36 31.07 -5.21
N PRO A 6 5.27 31.03 -4.20
CA PRO A 6 6.22 29.94 -4.09
C PRO A 6 5.49 28.63 -3.89
N ASN A 7 5.82 27.63 -4.69
CA ASN A 7 5.27 26.29 -4.57
C ASN A 7 5.75 25.65 -3.26
N ARG A 8 4.86 25.29 -2.35
CA ARG A 8 5.18 24.69 -1.04
C ARG A 8 6.04 23.42 -1.16
N SER A 9 6.00 22.71 -2.29
CA SER A 9 6.84 21.55 -2.55
C SER A 9 8.33 21.87 -2.80
N ALA A 10 8.66 23.14 -3.02
CA ALA A 10 10.05 23.61 -3.21
C ALA A 10 10.68 24.17 -1.93
N MET A 11 9.93 24.25 -0.83
CA MET A 11 10.43 24.73 0.45
C MET A 11 10.70 23.56 1.40
N ASN A 12 11.95 23.24 1.64
CA ASN A 12 12.34 22.36 2.73
C ASN A 12 12.34 23.16 4.02
N MET A 13 11.21 23.07 4.76
CA MET A 13 11.00 23.83 6.00
C MET A 13 12.03 23.47 7.10
N ASP A 14 12.55 22.24 7.09
CA ASP A 14 13.54 21.79 8.08
C ASP A 14 14.93 22.40 7.80
N VAL A 15 15.30 22.53 6.51
CA VAL A 15 16.55 23.21 6.12
C VAL A 15 16.44 24.72 6.35
N SER A 16 15.29 25.32 6.11
CA SER A 16 15.05 26.72 6.40
C SER A 16 15.08 27.01 7.90
N ALA A 17 14.56 26.11 8.74
CA ALA A 17 14.64 26.22 10.20
C ALA A 17 16.08 26.04 10.73
N MET A 18 16.87 25.12 10.13
CA MET A 18 18.29 24.94 10.48
C MET A 18 19.13 26.18 10.10
N HIS A 19 18.93 26.75 8.91
CA HIS A 19 19.65 27.97 8.53
C HIS A 19 19.31 29.18 9.41
N VAL A 20 18.09 29.28 9.93
CA VAL A 20 17.72 30.32 10.91
C VAL A 20 18.41 30.08 12.27
N CYS A 21 18.64 28.83 12.66
CA CYS A 21 19.32 28.50 13.90
C CYS A 21 20.87 28.64 13.82
N GLU A 22 21.48 28.36 12.68
CA GLU A 22 22.94 28.45 12.50
C GLU A 22 23.48 29.89 12.42
N HIS A 23 22.62 30.87 12.09
CA HIS A 23 23.00 32.28 12.06
C HIS A 23 22.64 33.09 13.31
N ALA A 24 22.14 32.44 14.36
CA ALA A 24 21.86 33.06 15.62
C ALA A 24 23.08 33.01 16.56
N THR A 25 24.23 33.59 16.19
CA THR A 25 25.19 34.08 17.14
C THR A 25 24.67 35.39 17.73
N PRO A 26 24.71 35.58 19.05
CA PRO A 26 24.15 36.76 19.66
C PRO A 26 25.08 37.96 19.46
N SER A 27 24.95 38.67 18.36
CA SER A 27 25.37 40.08 18.28
C SER A 27 24.09 40.91 18.48
N MET A 28 24.07 41.69 19.53
CA MET A 28 23.07 42.72 19.77
C MET A 28 23.04 43.71 18.61
N GLY A 29 22.25 43.39 17.58
CA GLY A 29 21.94 44.23 16.43
C GLY A 29 20.44 44.43 16.35
N LYS A 30 20.02 45.69 16.29
CA LYS A 30 18.62 46.13 16.20
C LYS A 30 17.83 45.31 15.16
N SER A 31 16.71 44.70 15.57
CA SER A 31 15.79 43.98 14.66
C SER A 31 15.34 44.84 13.51
N THR A 32 15.46 44.35 12.30
CA THR A 32 15.06 45.10 11.12
C THR A 32 13.53 45.29 11.08
N PRO A 33 13.00 46.40 10.49
CA PRO A 33 11.56 46.63 10.40
C PRO A 33 10.77 45.48 9.80
N TYR A 34 11.41 44.66 8.94
CA TYR A 34 10.82 43.47 8.34
C TYR A 34 10.60 42.35 9.35
N HIS A 35 11.55 42.11 10.26
CA HIS A 35 11.41 41.11 11.33
C HIS A 35 10.31 41.50 12.33
N GLN A 36 10.20 42.79 12.66
CA GLN A 36 9.14 43.28 13.53
C GLN A 36 7.73 43.16 12.90
N ALA A 37 7.61 43.42 11.60
CA ALA A 37 6.36 43.23 10.88
C ALA A 37 5.94 41.75 10.78
N LEU A 38 6.89 40.84 10.60
CA LEU A 38 6.63 39.41 10.50
C LEU A 38 6.22 38.80 11.86
N THR A 39 6.87 39.19 12.95
CA THR A 39 6.52 38.75 14.32
C THR A 39 5.19 39.32 14.80
N LEU A 40 4.89 40.53 14.45
CA LEU A 40 3.57 41.14 14.75
C LEU A 40 2.42 40.43 14.00
N THR A 41 2.67 40.03 12.73
CA THR A 41 1.63 39.38 11.90
C THR A 41 1.41 37.92 12.27
N MET A 42 2.45 37.21 12.70
CA MET A 42 2.36 35.78 13.04
C MET A 42 2.05 35.50 14.51
N PHE A 43 2.51 36.35 15.43
CA PHE A 43 2.41 36.09 16.87
C PHE A 43 1.77 37.20 17.67
N GLY A 44 1.39 38.30 17.05
CA GLY A 44 0.77 39.44 17.73
C GLY A 44 1.66 40.22 18.69
N VAL A 45 2.98 39.99 18.63
CA VAL A 45 4.00 40.64 19.52
C VAL A 45 5.14 41.22 18.68
N PRO A 46 5.68 42.38 19.03
CA PRO A 46 6.71 43.06 18.25
C PRO A 46 8.12 42.47 18.38
N ASP A 47 8.34 41.50 19.28
CA ASP A 47 9.65 40.87 19.52
C ASP A 47 9.50 39.40 19.94
N LEU A 48 10.29 38.51 19.30
CA LEU A 48 10.33 37.07 19.59
C LEU A 48 10.89 36.73 20.97
N SER A 49 11.65 37.61 21.59
CA SER A 49 12.15 37.42 22.94
C SER A 49 11.05 37.43 24.02
N ALA A 50 9.88 37.96 23.70
CA ALA A 50 8.71 38.01 24.57
C ALA A 50 7.78 36.78 24.45
N VAL A 51 8.03 35.86 23.53
CA VAL A 51 7.19 34.65 23.33
C VAL A 51 7.79 33.47 24.12
N PRO A 52 7.15 33.03 25.21
CA PRO A 52 7.72 31.98 26.08
C PRO A 52 7.47 30.58 25.50
N VAL A 53 7.88 30.32 24.25
CA VAL A 53 7.65 29.04 23.56
C VAL A 53 8.37 27.87 24.25
N TYR A 54 9.48 28.14 24.95
CA TYR A 54 10.23 27.10 25.65
C TYR A 54 9.78 26.80 27.09
N LYS A 55 8.91 27.62 27.69
CA LYS A 55 8.41 27.37 29.06
C LYS A 55 7.13 26.56 29.12
N LEU A 56 6.42 26.42 28.03
CA LEU A 56 5.13 25.69 27.98
C LEU A 56 5.30 24.16 28.03
N THR A 57 6.43 23.61 27.57
CA THR A 57 6.65 22.15 27.56
C THR A 57 7.08 21.57 28.90
N LYS A 58 7.75 22.34 29.77
CA LYS A 58 8.16 21.85 31.10
C LYS A 58 7.10 22.02 32.18
N ASN A 59 6.25 23.02 32.09
CA ASN A 59 5.21 23.28 33.10
C ASN A 59 3.92 22.49 32.90
N ALA A 60 3.68 21.93 31.70
CA ALA A 60 2.55 21.04 31.45
C ALA A 60 2.76 19.65 32.07
N ALA A 61 4.01 19.16 32.12
CA ALA A 61 4.33 17.88 32.74
C ALA A 61 4.19 17.89 34.28
N ASN A 62 4.49 19.00 34.94
CA ASN A 62 4.44 19.09 36.42
C ASN A 62 3.07 19.45 37.00
N ARG A 63 2.06 19.83 36.19
CA ARG A 63 0.69 20.10 36.67
C ARG A 63 -0.25 18.89 36.62
N MET A 64 0.19 17.75 36.03
CA MET A 64 -0.61 16.51 36.00
C MET A 64 -0.36 15.56 37.18
N GLU A 65 0.55 15.91 38.13
CA GLU A 65 0.84 15.04 39.29
C GLU A 65 0.06 15.38 40.57
N GLN A 66 -0.80 16.39 40.60
CA GLN A 66 -1.61 16.68 41.79
C GLN A 66 -3.08 16.83 41.44
N GLY A 67 -3.80 15.73 41.44
CA GLY A 67 -5.27 15.72 41.29
C GLY A 67 -5.83 14.31 41.35
N SER A 68 -6.15 13.88 42.58
CA SER A 68 -7.12 12.83 43.00
C SER A 68 -7.58 11.78 41.98
N THR A 69 -7.27 10.52 42.30
CA THR A 69 -7.75 9.28 41.71
C THR A 69 -9.29 9.17 41.64
N PRO A 70 -9.82 8.64 40.54
CA PRO A 70 -10.69 7.47 40.65
C PRO A 70 -10.31 6.32 39.70
N SER A 71 -10.31 5.12 40.29
CA SER A 71 -10.57 3.78 39.75
C SER A 71 -10.08 3.42 38.34
N SER A 72 -9.07 2.54 38.34
CA SER A 72 -8.83 1.42 37.42
C SER A 72 -9.22 1.57 35.94
N VAL A 73 -8.50 2.39 35.23
CA VAL A 73 -8.31 2.19 33.78
C VAL A 73 -6.96 1.49 33.64
N ARG A 74 -6.94 0.23 33.20
CA ARG A 74 -5.73 -0.48 32.82
C ARG A 74 -4.99 0.39 31.82
N ARG A 75 -3.89 1.03 32.25
CA ARG A 75 -2.91 1.63 31.39
C ARG A 75 -2.38 0.48 30.52
N VAL A 76 -2.77 0.46 29.25
CA VAL A 76 -2.05 -0.33 28.25
C VAL A 76 -0.66 0.33 28.19
N GLU A 77 0.35 -0.38 28.66
CA GLU A 77 1.75 0.02 28.46
C GLU A 77 1.94 0.22 26.96
N THR A 78 2.14 1.44 26.53
CA THR A 78 2.59 1.75 25.17
C THR A 78 4.03 1.26 25.09
N GLY A 79 4.19 -0.01 24.76
CA GLY A 79 5.47 -0.60 24.43
C GLY A 79 6.09 0.26 23.32
N VAL A 80 7.36 0.59 23.48
CA VAL A 80 8.15 1.30 22.47
C VAL A 80 8.02 0.51 21.17
N VAL A 81 7.29 1.06 20.19
CA VAL A 81 7.11 0.43 18.87
C VAL A 81 8.50 0.35 18.25
N LYS A 82 9.02 -0.86 18.09
CA LYS A 82 10.35 -1.06 17.51
C LYS A 82 10.31 -0.65 16.05
N THR A 83 11.06 0.36 15.68
CA THR A 83 11.25 0.76 14.28
C THR A 83 12.16 -0.27 13.60
N VAL A 84 11.69 -0.83 12.48
CA VAL A 84 12.43 -1.81 11.69
C VAL A 84 13.04 -1.11 10.48
N SER A 85 14.33 -1.32 10.23
CA SER A 85 15.02 -0.79 9.05
C SER A 85 14.83 -1.68 7.82
N ALA A 86 14.96 -1.08 6.63
CA ALA A 86 14.91 -1.81 5.37
C ALA A 86 16.08 -2.81 5.25
N LEU A 87 15.80 -3.99 4.68
CA LEU A 87 16.81 -5.01 4.36
C LEU A 87 17.67 -4.58 3.17
N ARG A 88 17.07 -3.89 2.23
CA ARG A 88 17.70 -3.42 1.00
C ARG A 88 16.96 -2.19 0.47
N ILE A 89 17.71 -1.27 -0.11
CA ILE A 89 17.21 -0.09 -0.81
C ILE A 89 17.76 -0.13 -2.23
N MET A 90 16.92 0.14 -3.21
CA MET A 90 17.29 0.22 -4.63
C MET A 90 16.70 1.49 -5.22
N ASP A 91 17.40 2.09 -6.17
CA ASP A 91 16.88 3.23 -6.92
C ASP A 91 15.77 2.78 -7.87
N ALA A 92 14.71 3.57 -7.95
CA ALA A 92 13.57 3.38 -8.83
C ALA A 92 13.27 4.71 -9.56
N PRO A 93 14.16 5.16 -10.46
CA PRO A 93 14.04 6.46 -11.08
C PRO A 93 12.82 6.53 -12.01
N MET A 94 12.26 7.73 -12.15
CA MET A 94 11.11 7.99 -13.03
C MET A 94 9.83 7.25 -12.63
N VAL A 95 9.69 6.88 -11.36
CA VAL A 95 8.41 6.35 -10.87
C VAL A 95 7.34 7.44 -10.95
N GLU A 96 6.18 7.11 -11.51
CA GLU A 96 5.06 8.04 -11.57
C GLU A 96 4.47 8.29 -10.18
N ASN A 97 4.53 9.54 -9.71
CA ASN A 97 4.03 9.93 -8.40
C ASN A 97 2.50 10.11 -8.42
N ASP A 98 1.78 9.07 -8.84
CA ASP A 98 0.32 9.03 -8.86
C ASP A 98 -0.21 7.94 -7.92
N PHE A 99 -1.07 8.34 -6.97
CA PHE A 99 -1.67 7.43 -5.99
C PHE A 99 -2.55 6.36 -6.63
N TYR A 100 -3.19 6.66 -7.75
CA TYR A 100 -4.18 5.77 -8.37
C TYR A 100 -3.55 4.62 -9.17
N LEU A 101 -2.25 4.70 -9.48
CA LEU A 101 -1.54 3.71 -10.30
C LEU A 101 -1.06 2.50 -9.47
N ASN A 102 -1.02 1.33 -10.09
CA ASN A 102 -0.53 0.09 -9.49
C ASN A 102 0.77 -0.37 -10.17
N LEU A 103 1.89 0.23 -9.80
CA LEU A 103 3.18 0.15 -10.49
C LEU A 103 4.09 -0.98 -10.00
N LEU A 104 3.63 -1.79 -9.04
CA LEU A 104 4.43 -2.83 -8.39
C LEU A 104 3.57 -4.07 -8.15
N ASP A 105 4.04 -5.24 -8.57
CA ASP A 105 3.44 -6.52 -8.20
C ASP A 105 4.49 -7.62 -8.10
N TRP A 106 4.35 -8.57 -7.16
CA TRP A 106 5.30 -9.66 -6.92
C TRP A 106 4.65 -10.99 -7.29
N GLY A 107 5.20 -11.67 -8.30
CA GLY A 107 4.64 -12.90 -8.83
C GLY A 107 5.03 -14.16 -8.04
N GLU A 108 4.27 -15.24 -8.23
CA GLU A 108 4.48 -16.54 -7.58
C GLU A 108 5.87 -17.18 -7.90
N MET A 109 6.50 -16.76 -8.98
CA MET A 109 7.85 -17.21 -9.36
C MET A 109 8.97 -16.47 -8.63
N ASP A 110 8.63 -15.64 -7.63
CA ASP A 110 9.56 -14.80 -6.87
C ASP A 110 10.26 -13.73 -7.73
N VAL A 111 9.51 -13.22 -8.72
CA VAL A 111 9.93 -12.13 -9.59
C VAL A 111 9.05 -10.91 -9.32
N LEU A 112 9.68 -9.78 -8.99
CA LEU A 112 9.03 -8.51 -8.78
C LEU A 112 8.97 -7.74 -10.11
N ALA A 113 7.79 -7.30 -10.51
CA ALA A 113 7.58 -6.41 -11.65
C ALA A 113 7.42 -4.97 -11.18
N ILE A 114 8.13 -4.05 -11.83
CA ILE A 114 8.19 -2.64 -11.45
C ILE A 114 7.99 -1.80 -12.72
N ALA A 115 7.06 -0.85 -12.69
CA ALA A 115 6.89 0.14 -13.74
C ALA A 115 7.65 1.42 -13.39
N LEU A 116 8.54 1.82 -14.28
CA LEU A 116 9.32 3.05 -14.18
C LEU A 116 9.03 3.91 -15.41
N GLY A 117 8.07 4.84 -15.27
CA GLY A 117 7.59 5.68 -16.36
C GLY A 117 7.08 4.87 -17.55
N LYS A 118 7.86 4.82 -18.61
CA LYS A 118 7.53 4.13 -19.87
C LYS A 118 8.05 2.68 -19.97
N SER A 119 8.71 2.16 -18.95
CA SER A 119 9.36 0.86 -19.01
C SER A 119 8.92 -0.05 -17.87
N VAL A 120 8.91 -1.37 -18.16
CA VAL A 120 8.65 -2.43 -17.19
C VAL A 120 9.94 -3.18 -16.93
N HIS A 121 10.30 -3.28 -15.66
CA HIS A 121 11.48 -3.95 -15.17
C HIS A 121 11.11 -5.15 -14.31
N LEU A 122 11.89 -6.22 -14.42
CA LEU A 122 11.75 -7.45 -13.66
C LEU A 122 12.97 -7.63 -12.75
N TRP A 123 12.73 -7.83 -11.47
CA TRP A 123 13.73 -8.17 -10.47
C TRP A 123 13.51 -9.61 -9.99
N ASP A 124 14.41 -10.52 -10.37
CA ASP A 124 14.42 -11.90 -9.84
C ASP A 124 15.05 -11.87 -8.43
N HIS A 125 14.20 -12.09 -7.42
CA HIS A 125 14.64 -12.00 -6.03
C HIS A 125 15.62 -13.11 -5.63
N ARG A 126 15.48 -14.29 -6.20
CA ARG A 126 16.36 -15.44 -5.94
C ARG A 126 17.74 -15.27 -6.59
N LYS A 127 17.75 -14.90 -7.87
CA LYS A 127 18.99 -14.70 -8.62
C LYS A 127 19.66 -13.37 -8.36
N LYS A 128 18.98 -12.43 -7.70
CA LYS A 128 19.44 -11.04 -7.51
C LYS A 128 19.75 -10.34 -8.84
N SER A 129 19.00 -10.66 -9.88
CA SER A 129 19.23 -10.16 -11.22
C SER A 129 18.08 -9.27 -11.69
N HIS A 130 18.42 -8.24 -12.43
CA HIS A 130 17.51 -7.28 -13.05
C HIS A 130 17.46 -7.51 -14.56
N SER A 131 16.27 -7.38 -15.14
CA SER A 131 16.08 -7.35 -16.59
C SER A 131 14.95 -6.42 -16.97
N GLN A 132 15.03 -5.82 -18.15
CA GLN A 132 13.95 -5.04 -18.74
C GLN A 132 13.08 -5.97 -19.59
N LEU A 133 11.76 -5.89 -19.40
CA LEU A 133 10.78 -6.62 -20.18
C LEU A 133 10.40 -5.86 -21.43
N VAL A 134 9.96 -4.60 -21.28
CA VAL A 134 9.48 -3.75 -22.37
C VAL A 134 9.73 -2.27 -22.06
N SER A 135 9.88 -1.47 -23.12
CA SER A 135 9.89 -0.01 -23.05
C SER A 135 9.02 0.58 -24.16
N TYR A 136 8.13 1.48 -23.80
CA TYR A 136 7.22 2.17 -24.71
C TYR A 136 7.81 3.51 -25.15
N ARG A 137 7.55 3.92 -26.41
CA ARG A 137 8.05 5.21 -26.91
C ARG A 137 7.25 6.39 -26.36
N ASN A 138 5.93 6.30 -26.40
CA ASN A 138 5.04 7.42 -26.12
C ASN A 138 4.10 7.20 -24.94
N ASN A 139 3.92 5.96 -24.47
CA ASN A 139 2.93 5.60 -23.45
C ASN A 139 3.58 5.37 -22.10
N ILE A 140 2.85 5.71 -21.04
CA ILE A 140 3.24 5.47 -19.65
C ILE A 140 2.58 4.18 -19.18
N VAL A 141 3.30 3.39 -18.40
CA VAL A 141 2.77 2.20 -17.74
C VAL A 141 1.99 2.62 -16.50
N THR A 142 0.74 2.21 -16.40
CA THR A 142 -0.18 2.66 -15.35
C THR A 142 -0.55 1.56 -14.37
N SER A 143 -0.41 0.30 -14.75
CA SER A 143 -0.63 -0.82 -13.84
C SER A 143 0.10 -2.09 -14.26
N LEU A 144 0.42 -2.93 -13.28
CA LEU A 144 1.06 -4.23 -13.45
C LEU A 144 0.29 -5.28 -12.64
N LYS A 145 0.11 -6.47 -13.22
CA LYS A 145 -0.46 -7.60 -12.48
C LYS A 145 0.03 -8.94 -13.00
N TRP A 146 0.70 -9.70 -12.13
CA TRP A 146 1.09 -11.07 -12.44
C TRP A 146 -0.12 -11.98 -12.54
N GLY A 147 -0.06 -12.92 -13.47
CA GLY A 147 -0.96 -14.06 -13.52
C GLY A 147 -0.76 -14.99 -12.31
N ILE A 148 -1.74 -15.82 -12.06
CA ILE A 148 -1.79 -16.77 -10.95
C ILE A 148 -1.82 -18.21 -11.46
N SER A 149 -1.35 -19.14 -10.67
CA SER A 149 -1.39 -20.59 -10.94
C SER A 149 -0.82 -20.96 -12.33
N SER A 150 -1.66 -21.38 -13.27
CA SER A 150 -1.24 -21.76 -14.64
C SER A 150 -0.66 -20.59 -15.44
N ASN A 151 -1.07 -19.36 -15.14
CA ASN A 151 -0.67 -18.14 -15.84
C ASN A 151 0.46 -17.39 -15.12
N ARG A 152 1.10 -17.99 -14.11
CA ARG A 152 2.14 -17.35 -13.26
C ARG A 152 3.35 -16.78 -14.02
N HIS A 153 3.59 -17.17 -15.28
CA HIS A 153 4.63 -16.63 -16.15
C HIS A 153 4.17 -15.42 -16.96
N LEU A 154 2.87 -15.12 -16.93
CA LEU A 154 2.27 -13.99 -17.65
C LEU A 154 2.23 -12.74 -16.76
N LEU A 155 2.55 -11.60 -17.36
CA LEU A 155 2.40 -10.29 -16.74
C LEU A 155 1.43 -9.45 -17.57
N ALA A 156 0.36 -8.97 -16.94
CA ALA A 156 -0.50 -7.95 -17.52
C ALA A 156 0.09 -6.56 -17.26
N VAL A 157 0.12 -5.73 -18.29
CA VAL A 157 0.66 -4.37 -18.29
C VAL A 157 -0.42 -3.43 -18.79
N GLY A 158 -0.95 -2.58 -17.92
CA GLY A 158 -1.89 -1.52 -18.24
C GLY A 158 -1.17 -0.25 -18.69
N ILE A 159 -1.76 0.45 -19.63
CA ILE A 159 -1.17 1.60 -20.30
C ILE A 159 -2.11 2.80 -20.24
N ASP A 160 -1.56 4.00 -20.35
CA ASP A 160 -2.26 5.29 -20.27
C ASP A 160 -3.29 5.52 -21.39
N ASN A 161 -3.12 4.86 -22.54
CA ASN A 161 -4.01 4.99 -23.69
C ASN A 161 -5.27 4.08 -23.64
N GLY A 162 -5.57 3.43 -22.52
CA GLY A 162 -6.73 2.55 -22.35
C GLY A 162 -6.52 1.13 -22.81
N THR A 163 -5.31 0.73 -23.17
CA THR A 163 -4.99 -0.65 -23.52
C THR A 163 -4.30 -1.39 -22.39
N ALA A 164 -4.51 -2.69 -22.30
CA ALA A 164 -3.70 -3.60 -21.52
C ALA A 164 -3.00 -4.59 -22.43
N GLN A 165 -1.82 -5.05 -22.05
CA GLN A 165 -1.02 -6.01 -22.79
C GLN A 165 -0.68 -7.18 -21.88
N VAL A 166 -0.77 -8.41 -22.41
CA VAL A 166 -0.32 -9.62 -21.69
C VAL A 166 1.00 -10.06 -22.28
N TRP A 167 2.00 -10.12 -21.44
CA TRP A 167 3.38 -10.48 -21.78
C TRP A 167 3.76 -11.83 -21.20
N ASP A 168 4.36 -12.68 -21.99
CA ASP A 168 5.13 -13.82 -21.48
C ASP A 168 6.51 -13.34 -21.05
N THR A 169 6.79 -13.46 -19.77
CA THR A 169 8.05 -12.97 -19.19
C THR A 169 9.24 -13.88 -19.45
N GLN A 170 9.00 -15.14 -19.83
CA GLN A 170 10.05 -16.10 -20.18
C GLN A 170 10.56 -15.85 -21.61
N THR A 171 9.65 -15.72 -22.56
CA THR A 171 9.97 -15.43 -23.96
C THR A 171 10.15 -13.94 -24.25
N LYS A 172 9.73 -13.08 -23.33
CA LYS A 172 9.69 -11.62 -23.47
C LYS A 172 8.86 -11.16 -24.69
N GLN A 173 7.80 -11.88 -25.01
CA GLN A 173 6.90 -11.57 -26.11
C GLN A 173 5.53 -11.09 -25.61
N CYS A 174 4.96 -10.13 -26.33
CA CYS A 174 3.58 -9.72 -26.11
C CYS A 174 2.65 -10.75 -26.76
N ILE A 175 1.87 -11.48 -25.94
CA ILE A 175 0.94 -12.50 -26.40
C ILE A 175 -0.31 -11.86 -26.99
N THR A 176 -0.90 -10.90 -26.30
CA THR A 176 -2.13 -10.24 -26.73
C THR A 176 -2.20 -8.79 -26.28
N ARG A 177 -2.96 -8.02 -27.04
CA ARG A 177 -3.30 -6.64 -26.70
C ARG A 177 -4.79 -6.53 -26.49
N ILE A 178 -5.19 -5.99 -25.37
CA ILE A 178 -6.55 -5.87 -24.89
C ILE A 178 -6.94 -4.41 -24.96
N GLY A 179 -7.96 -4.09 -25.75
CA GLY A 179 -8.58 -2.76 -25.82
C GLY A 179 -9.96 -2.77 -25.16
N GLY A 180 -10.66 -1.66 -25.26
CA GLY A 180 -12.05 -1.53 -24.78
C GLY A 180 -12.26 -0.36 -23.82
N HIS A 181 -11.21 0.09 -23.13
CA HIS A 181 -11.24 1.33 -22.34
C HIS A 181 -10.84 2.54 -23.19
N ILE A 182 -11.39 3.70 -22.85
CA ILE A 182 -11.10 4.99 -23.50
C ILE A 182 -10.12 5.87 -22.71
N ALA A 183 -9.73 5.41 -21.52
CA ALA A 183 -8.77 6.09 -20.66
C ALA A 183 -7.86 5.06 -19.99
N ARG A 184 -6.83 5.52 -19.26
CA ARG A 184 -5.80 4.67 -18.64
C ARG A 184 -6.36 3.51 -17.84
N VAL A 185 -5.65 2.36 -17.90
CA VAL A 185 -5.96 1.16 -17.12
C VAL A 185 -5.17 1.22 -15.81
N GLY A 186 -5.82 1.69 -14.74
CA GLY A 186 -5.19 1.95 -13.44
C GLY A 186 -5.07 0.72 -12.53
N SER A 187 -5.92 -0.30 -12.74
CA SER A 187 -5.94 -1.50 -11.91
C SER A 187 -6.31 -2.75 -12.70
N MET A 188 -5.78 -3.90 -12.28
CA MET A 188 -6.01 -5.19 -12.93
C MET A 188 -6.07 -6.32 -11.90
N ALA A 189 -6.84 -7.36 -12.19
CA ALA A 189 -6.92 -8.57 -11.39
C ALA A 189 -7.17 -9.82 -12.27
N TRP A 190 -6.47 -10.91 -11.97
CA TRP A 190 -6.67 -12.19 -12.65
C TRP A 190 -7.68 -13.08 -11.91
N ARG A 191 -8.45 -13.84 -12.66
CA ARG A 191 -9.25 -14.96 -12.18
C ARG A 191 -9.09 -16.12 -13.17
N GLY A 192 -8.31 -17.12 -12.79
CA GLY A 192 -7.91 -18.16 -13.72
C GLY A 192 -7.37 -17.56 -15.02
N PRO A 193 -7.96 -17.89 -16.21
CA PRO A 193 -7.52 -17.33 -17.48
C PRO A 193 -8.06 -15.93 -17.78
N THR A 194 -9.04 -15.44 -17.01
CA THR A 194 -9.73 -14.16 -17.27
C THR A 194 -8.98 -13.00 -16.62
N LEU A 195 -8.73 -11.94 -17.37
CA LEU A 195 -8.20 -10.68 -16.87
C LEU A 195 -9.34 -9.67 -16.67
N THR A 196 -9.41 -9.10 -15.49
CA THR A 196 -10.30 -7.97 -15.18
C THR A 196 -9.49 -6.70 -15.16
N THR A 197 -9.96 -5.66 -15.83
CA THR A 197 -9.32 -4.34 -15.93
C THR A 197 -10.25 -3.27 -15.38
N GLY A 198 -9.68 -2.30 -14.66
CA GLY A 198 -10.38 -1.11 -14.16
C GLY A 198 -9.68 0.15 -14.67
N SER A 199 -10.46 1.12 -15.09
CA SER A 199 -9.96 2.29 -15.81
C SER A 199 -10.43 3.62 -15.20
N LEU A 200 -9.74 4.69 -15.61
CA LEU A 200 -10.14 6.07 -15.36
C LEU A 200 -11.47 6.44 -16.08
N ASP A 201 -11.90 5.63 -17.04
CA ASP A 201 -13.23 5.81 -17.69
C ASP A 201 -14.41 5.33 -16.80
N ASN A 202 -14.13 5.03 -15.53
CA ASN A 202 -15.08 4.61 -14.50
C ASN A 202 -15.70 3.22 -14.77
N THR A 203 -15.13 2.44 -15.69
CA THR A 203 -15.65 1.13 -16.04
C THR A 203 -14.69 0.01 -15.64
N ILE A 204 -15.26 -1.17 -15.41
CA ILE A 204 -14.53 -2.42 -15.21
C ILE A 204 -14.87 -3.34 -16.38
N ALA A 205 -13.87 -3.93 -17.01
CA ALA A 205 -14.08 -4.86 -18.10
C ALA A 205 -13.46 -6.23 -17.78
N HIS A 206 -14.17 -7.29 -18.15
CA HIS A 206 -13.68 -8.67 -18.07
C HIS A 206 -13.26 -9.13 -19.46
N HIS A 207 -12.08 -9.76 -19.54
CA HIS A 207 -11.49 -10.20 -20.80
C HIS A 207 -10.99 -11.63 -20.70
N ASP A 208 -11.16 -12.41 -21.77
CA ASP A 208 -10.43 -13.66 -21.99
C ASP A 208 -9.32 -13.42 -23.04
N PRO A 209 -8.06 -13.30 -22.62
CA PRO A 209 -6.94 -12.99 -23.52
C PRO A 209 -6.69 -14.04 -24.62
N ARG A 210 -7.29 -15.22 -24.52
CA ARG A 210 -7.16 -16.33 -25.48
C ARG A 210 -8.11 -16.18 -26.67
N MET A 211 -9.13 -15.37 -26.52
CA MET A 211 -10.17 -15.18 -27.54
C MET A 211 -9.86 -13.98 -28.43
N PRO A 212 -10.08 -14.06 -29.76
CA PRO A 212 -9.93 -12.92 -30.64
C PRO A 212 -10.83 -11.74 -30.24
N ASN A 213 -12.09 -12.03 -29.86
CA ASN A 213 -13.00 -11.08 -29.24
C ASN A 213 -12.91 -11.24 -27.72
N HIS A 214 -11.87 -10.67 -27.15
CA HIS A 214 -11.45 -10.89 -25.77
C HIS A 214 -12.40 -10.32 -24.71
N GLN A 215 -13.24 -9.32 -25.02
CA GLN A 215 -14.11 -8.68 -24.04
C GLN A 215 -15.35 -9.52 -23.78
N ILE A 216 -15.52 -9.99 -22.52
CA ILE A 216 -16.66 -10.78 -22.06
C ILE A 216 -17.81 -9.85 -21.66
N THR A 217 -17.55 -8.90 -20.78
CA THR A 217 -18.54 -7.95 -20.27
C THR A 217 -17.89 -6.68 -19.74
N MET A 218 -18.69 -5.63 -19.60
CA MET A 218 -18.28 -4.35 -19.02
C MET A 218 -19.25 -3.96 -17.92
N LEU A 219 -18.73 -3.62 -16.76
CA LEU A 219 -19.46 -3.19 -15.57
C LEU A 219 -19.41 -1.67 -15.45
N ARG A 220 -20.56 -1.05 -15.18
CA ARG A 220 -20.73 0.40 -15.04
C ARG A 220 -21.49 0.69 -13.76
N HIS A 221 -20.81 1.23 -12.76
CA HIS A 221 -21.43 1.65 -11.50
C HIS A 221 -20.65 2.80 -10.85
N HIS A 222 -19.32 2.70 -10.88
CA HIS A 222 -18.44 3.75 -10.33
C HIS A 222 -18.61 5.06 -11.11
N THR A 223 -18.43 6.16 -10.40
CA THR A 223 -18.44 7.52 -10.98
C THR A 223 -17.04 8.16 -10.99
N GLY A 224 -16.04 7.42 -10.57
CA GLY A 224 -14.63 7.80 -10.55
C GLY A 224 -13.71 6.66 -10.98
N GLU A 225 -12.41 6.97 -11.13
CA GLU A 225 -11.37 6.03 -11.53
C GLU A 225 -11.33 4.79 -10.66
N ILE A 226 -11.24 3.61 -11.28
CA ILE A 226 -11.07 2.33 -10.62
C ILE A 226 -9.58 2.14 -10.27
N CYS A 227 -9.23 2.37 -9.03
CA CYS A 227 -7.85 2.32 -8.54
C CYS A 227 -7.47 1.03 -7.79
N GLY A 228 -8.46 0.24 -7.39
CA GLY A 228 -8.27 -1.07 -6.74
C GLY A 228 -9.15 -2.14 -7.34
N LEU A 229 -8.59 -3.32 -7.60
CA LEU A 229 -9.31 -4.52 -8.06
C LEU A 229 -8.70 -5.76 -7.44
N GLU A 230 -9.54 -6.66 -6.90
CA GLU A 230 -9.07 -7.95 -6.41
C GLU A 230 -10.20 -8.99 -6.44
N TRP A 231 -9.89 -10.19 -6.93
CA TRP A 231 -10.75 -11.35 -6.79
C TRP A 231 -10.56 -12.01 -5.41
N SER A 232 -11.66 -12.51 -4.83
CA SER A 232 -11.57 -13.32 -3.61
C SER A 232 -10.79 -14.61 -3.86
N PRO A 233 -10.10 -15.19 -2.85
CA PRO A 233 -9.30 -16.41 -3.02
C PRO A 233 -10.11 -17.61 -3.51
N ASP A 234 -11.43 -17.65 -3.24
CA ASP A 234 -12.36 -18.67 -3.72
C ASP A 234 -12.94 -18.35 -5.11
N GLU A 235 -12.48 -17.26 -5.75
CA GLU A 235 -12.89 -16.78 -7.07
C GLU A 235 -14.40 -16.50 -7.22
N ARG A 236 -15.14 -16.32 -6.10
CA ARG A 236 -16.60 -16.10 -6.13
C ARG A 236 -16.99 -14.64 -6.21
N MET A 237 -16.16 -13.76 -5.69
CA MET A 237 -16.46 -12.33 -5.62
C MET A 237 -15.27 -11.50 -6.09
N LEU A 238 -15.58 -10.44 -6.84
CA LEU A 238 -14.62 -9.39 -7.16
C LEU A 238 -14.92 -8.19 -6.26
N VAL A 239 -13.89 -7.52 -5.78
CA VAL A 239 -14.01 -6.20 -5.18
C VAL A 239 -13.34 -5.17 -6.07
N SER A 240 -14.00 -4.02 -6.24
CA SER A 240 -13.44 -2.83 -6.88
C SER A 240 -13.49 -1.65 -5.93
N GLY A 241 -12.49 -0.79 -6.00
CA GLY A 241 -12.46 0.45 -5.26
C GLY A 241 -12.17 1.62 -6.19
N GLY A 242 -12.87 2.72 -5.97
CA GLY A 242 -12.85 3.89 -6.84
C GLY A 242 -12.36 5.16 -6.15
N SER A 243 -12.00 6.13 -6.97
CA SER A 243 -11.73 7.50 -6.53
C SER A 243 -13.02 8.23 -6.10
N ASP A 244 -14.19 7.66 -6.39
CA ASP A 244 -15.51 8.08 -5.95
C ASP A 244 -15.81 7.71 -4.47
N HIS A 245 -14.82 7.23 -3.74
CA HIS A 245 -14.89 6.83 -2.31
C HIS A 245 -15.72 5.57 -2.07
N VAL A 246 -16.11 4.86 -3.14
CA VAL A 246 -16.95 3.68 -3.07
C VAL A 246 -16.10 2.42 -3.29
N ALA A 247 -16.44 1.33 -2.56
CA ALA A 247 -16.01 0.00 -2.93
C ALA A 247 -17.24 -0.84 -3.31
N CYS A 248 -17.18 -1.52 -4.44
CA CYS A 248 -18.25 -2.38 -4.93
C CYS A 248 -17.82 -3.86 -4.89
N VAL A 249 -18.74 -4.72 -4.50
CA VAL A 249 -18.54 -6.17 -4.52
C VAL A 249 -19.42 -6.76 -5.63
N TRP A 250 -18.81 -7.54 -6.52
CA TRP A 250 -19.44 -8.12 -7.70
C TRP A 250 -19.47 -9.64 -7.61
N SER A 251 -20.44 -10.25 -8.27
CA SER A 251 -20.54 -11.69 -8.42
C SER A 251 -19.52 -12.23 -9.42
N LYS A 252 -19.17 -13.51 -9.28
CA LYS A 252 -18.41 -14.26 -10.29
C LYS A 252 -19.19 -14.42 -11.62
N ASP A 253 -20.49 -14.21 -11.60
CA ASP A 253 -21.35 -14.34 -12.77
C ASP A 253 -21.22 -13.10 -13.63
N PHE A 254 -20.58 -13.25 -14.78
CA PHE A 254 -20.34 -12.16 -15.73
C PHE A 254 -21.61 -11.66 -16.43
N SER A 255 -22.73 -12.38 -16.34
CA SER A 255 -24.02 -11.89 -16.83
C SER A 255 -24.63 -10.82 -15.93
N ARG A 256 -24.22 -10.79 -14.66
CA ARG A 256 -24.70 -9.81 -13.68
C ARG A 256 -23.85 -8.55 -13.72
N THR A 257 -24.43 -7.47 -14.23
CA THR A 257 -23.75 -6.17 -14.38
C THR A 257 -23.98 -5.20 -13.21
N THR A 258 -24.77 -5.62 -12.20
CA THR A 258 -25.00 -4.82 -10.98
C THR A 258 -24.20 -5.38 -9.80
N PRO A 259 -23.64 -4.52 -8.91
CA PRO A 259 -22.91 -5.00 -7.75
C PRO A 259 -23.80 -5.77 -6.78
N LEU A 260 -23.23 -6.74 -6.05
CA LEU A 260 -23.86 -7.42 -4.91
C LEU A 260 -24.01 -6.47 -3.72
N HIS A 261 -22.96 -5.71 -3.46
CA HIS A 261 -22.90 -4.75 -2.36
C HIS A 261 -22.16 -3.49 -2.78
N VAL A 262 -22.63 -2.36 -2.25
CA VAL A 262 -21.99 -1.04 -2.40
C VAL A 262 -21.59 -0.55 -1.03
N ILE A 263 -20.31 -0.31 -0.82
CA ILE A 263 -19.72 0.14 0.44
C ILE A 263 -19.39 1.63 0.31
N THR A 264 -20.15 2.47 1.01
CA THR A 264 -20.01 3.95 0.99
C THR A 264 -19.43 4.51 2.30
N ALA A 265 -18.82 3.64 3.12
CA ALA A 265 -18.35 4.03 4.45
C ALA A 265 -17.00 4.77 4.44
N HIS A 266 -16.32 4.86 3.32
CA HIS A 266 -15.09 5.61 3.15
C HIS A 266 -15.39 7.06 2.73
N THR A 267 -14.55 8.00 3.19
CA THR A 267 -14.67 9.45 2.87
C THR A 267 -13.60 9.92 1.89
N ALA A 268 -12.79 9.01 1.38
CA ALA A 268 -11.77 9.25 0.35
C ALA A 268 -11.62 8.01 -0.55
N ALA A 269 -10.85 8.16 -1.64
CA ALA A 269 -10.58 7.09 -2.61
C ALA A 269 -10.18 5.77 -1.95
N VAL A 270 -10.73 4.66 -2.45
CA VAL A 270 -10.47 3.31 -1.93
C VAL A 270 -9.58 2.57 -2.92
N LYS A 271 -8.27 2.64 -2.71
CA LYS A 271 -7.28 1.92 -3.52
C LYS A 271 -6.88 0.59 -2.90
N ALA A 272 -6.57 0.61 -1.61
CA ALA A 272 -6.07 -0.54 -0.89
C ALA A 272 -7.22 -1.51 -0.58
N LEU A 273 -7.22 -2.64 -1.24
CA LEU A 273 -8.22 -3.71 -1.12
C LEU A 273 -7.48 -5.04 -0.99
N ARG A 274 -7.87 -5.86 0.00
CA ARG A 274 -7.32 -7.22 0.13
C ARG A 274 -8.30 -8.17 0.78
N TRP A 275 -8.63 -9.25 0.09
CA TRP A 275 -9.33 -10.38 0.68
C TRP A 275 -8.42 -11.16 1.61
N SER A 276 -8.98 -11.62 2.72
CA SER A 276 -8.26 -12.46 3.67
C SER A 276 -8.04 -13.86 3.10
N PRO A 277 -6.80 -14.39 3.11
CA PRO A 277 -6.56 -15.79 2.76
C PRO A 277 -6.89 -16.74 3.93
N TRP A 278 -7.15 -16.21 5.13
CA TRP A 278 -7.46 -16.99 6.33
C TRP A 278 -8.92 -17.36 6.43
N ASP A 279 -9.79 -16.42 6.13
CA ASP A 279 -11.23 -16.56 6.32
C ASP A 279 -11.96 -16.13 5.05
N VAL A 280 -12.78 -17.03 4.51
CA VAL A 280 -13.62 -16.73 3.33
C VAL A 280 -14.59 -15.59 3.63
N GLY A 281 -14.66 -14.64 2.73
CA GLY A 281 -15.55 -13.49 2.81
C GLY A 281 -15.11 -12.40 3.80
N ILE A 282 -13.86 -12.41 4.27
CA ILE A 282 -13.28 -11.29 5.00
C ILE A 282 -12.50 -10.41 4.03
N LEU A 283 -12.86 -9.12 3.97
CA LEU A 283 -12.20 -8.09 3.17
C LEU A 283 -11.63 -7.01 4.07
N ALA A 284 -10.41 -6.56 3.79
CA ALA A 284 -9.84 -5.33 4.31
C ALA A 284 -9.83 -4.25 3.23
N THR A 285 -10.28 -3.05 3.59
CA THR A 285 -10.28 -1.87 2.72
C THR A 285 -9.54 -0.73 3.39
N GLY A 286 -8.77 0.04 2.63
CA GLY A 286 -8.03 1.19 3.11
C GLY A 286 -8.44 2.47 2.39
N GLY A 287 -8.71 3.52 3.17
CA GLY A 287 -9.14 4.82 2.68
C GLY A 287 -7.98 5.77 2.38
N GLY A 288 -8.22 6.70 1.49
CA GLY A 288 -7.28 7.73 1.04
C GLY A 288 -6.99 8.80 2.11
N SER A 289 -6.43 9.93 1.67
CA SER A 289 -5.86 10.97 2.54
C SER A 289 -6.84 11.64 3.51
N SER A 290 -8.12 11.74 3.16
CA SER A 290 -9.15 12.33 4.02
C SER A 290 -9.81 11.31 4.96
N ASP A 291 -9.73 10.01 4.63
CA ASP A 291 -10.33 8.92 5.42
C ASP A 291 -9.33 8.33 6.43
N LYS A 292 -8.15 7.94 5.96
CA LYS A 292 -7.04 7.39 6.78
C LYS A 292 -7.39 6.11 7.55
N THR A 293 -8.49 5.44 7.25
CA THR A 293 -8.94 4.28 8.00
C THR A 293 -8.69 2.97 7.26
N ILE A 294 -8.41 1.91 8.02
CA ILE A 294 -8.53 0.53 7.56
C ILE A 294 -9.83 -0.03 8.13
N LYS A 295 -10.68 -0.56 7.24
CA LYS A 295 -11.94 -1.18 7.62
C LYS A 295 -11.92 -2.67 7.27
N ARG A 296 -12.39 -3.51 8.17
CA ARG A 296 -12.53 -4.95 7.96
C ARG A 296 -14.00 -5.33 7.86
N TRP A 297 -14.33 -6.04 6.80
CA TRP A 297 -15.69 -6.41 6.44
C TRP A 297 -15.89 -7.91 6.44
N ARG A 298 -17.07 -8.36 6.84
CA ARG A 298 -17.56 -9.70 6.56
C ARG A 298 -18.58 -9.63 5.45
N ILE A 299 -18.27 -10.28 4.34
CA ILE A 299 -19.05 -10.21 3.10
C ILE A 299 -19.50 -11.62 2.73
N THR A 300 -20.77 -11.73 2.40
CA THR A 300 -21.41 -12.91 1.79
C THR A 300 -22.22 -12.42 0.59
N GLU A 301 -22.77 -13.30 -0.21
CA GLU A 301 -23.65 -12.90 -1.32
C GLU A 301 -24.86 -12.05 -0.85
N ARG A 302 -25.32 -12.25 0.39
CA ARG A 302 -26.51 -11.58 0.93
C ARG A 302 -26.22 -10.45 1.92
N THR A 303 -25.05 -10.44 2.54
CA THR A 303 -24.75 -9.51 3.62
C THR A 303 -23.35 -8.90 3.50
N CYS A 304 -23.25 -7.62 3.80
CA CYS A 304 -22.00 -6.90 3.96
C CYS A 304 -22.00 -6.19 5.32
N LYS A 305 -21.14 -6.60 6.26
CA LYS A 305 -21.11 -6.07 7.61
C LYS A 305 -19.72 -5.58 7.98
N LEU A 306 -19.61 -4.35 8.46
CA LEU A 306 -18.40 -3.81 9.05
C LEU A 306 -18.11 -4.52 10.38
N GLN A 307 -16.92 -5.07 10.53
CA GLN A 307 -16.46 -5.73 11.75
C GLN A 307 -15.58 -4.83 12.60
N HIS A 308 -14.61 -4.16 11.96
CA HIS A 308 -13.65 -3.28 12.61
C HIS A 308 -13.34 -2.08 11.74
N SER A 309 -13.01 -0.96 12.37
CA SER A 309 -12.48 0.24 11.74
C SER A 309 -11.38 0.80 12.63
N VAL A 310 -10.21 1.06 12.06
CA VAL A 310 -9.07 1.65 12.77
C VAL A 310 -8.56 2.85 12.01
N ASP A 311 -8.34 3.97 12.70
CA ASP A 311 -7.68 5.15 12.15
C ASP A 311 -6.15 4.93 12.19
N THR A 312 -5.53 5.03 11.04
CA THR A 312 -4.07 4.86 10.88
C THR A 312 -3.33 6.20 10.89
N MET A 313 -4.05 7.32 11.00
CA MET A 313 -3.57 8.70 10.95
C MET A 313 -2.93 9.11 9.62
N SER A 314 -2.91 8.23 8.62
CA SER A 314 -2.28 8.48 7.32
C SER A 314 -3.02 7.77 6.19
N GLN A 315 -2.88 8.27 4.95
CA GLN A 315 -3.40 7.63 3.76
C GLN A 315 -2.96 6.16 3.67
N VAL A 316 -3.88 5.26 3.36
CA VAL A 316 -3.58 3.83 3.14
C VAL A 316 -3.42 3.56 1.65
N SER A 317 -2.22 3.19 1.21
CA SER A 317 -1.90 2.96 -0.21
C SER A 317 -1.90 1.49 -0.61
N GLY A 318 -1.68 0.57 0.32
CA GLY A 318 -1.66 -0.87 0.06
C GLY A 318 -1.91 -1.68 1.33
N LEU A 319 -2.39 -2.90 1.15
CA LEU A 319 -2.66 -3.88 2.20
C LEU A 319 -2.11 -5.24 1.78
N VAL A 320 -1.54 -6.00 2.71
CA VAL A 320 -1.06 -7.38 2.50
C VAL A 320 -1.36 -8.20 3.75
N TRP A 321 -1.98 -9.36 3.57
CA TRP A 321 -2.24 -10.32 4.64
C TRP A 321 -1.09 -11.30 4.81
N SER A 322 -0.86 -11.76 6.05
CA SER A 322 -0.11 -12.98 6.30
C SER A 322 -0.86 -14.19 5.72
N GLN A 323 -0.13 -15.26 5.38
CA GLN A 323 -0.71 -16.45 4.76
C GLN A 323 -0.85 -17.61 5.78
N PRO A 324 -1.98 -18.35 5.76
CA PRO A 324 -2.26 -19.39 6.75
C PRO A 324 -1.29 -20.58 6.69
N GLU A 325 -0.75 -20.86 5.51
CA GLU A 325 0.16 -21.96 5.29
C GLU A 325 1.57 -21.69 5.82
N LEU A 326 1.98 -20.42 5.79
CA LEU A 326 3.34 -19.96 6.05
C LEU A 326 3.52 -19.31 7.43
N HIS A 327 2.45 -18.77 8.02
CA HIS A 327 2.51 -17.96 9.24
C HIS A 327 1.63 -18.51 10.36
N HIS A 328 1.99 -18.21 11.61
CA HIS A 328 1.25 -18.71 12.79
C HIS A 328 0.06 -17.83 13.17
N SER A 329 0.11 -16.55 12.87
CA SER A 329 -0.86 -15.56 13.30
C SER A 329 -1.46 -14.80 12.14
N LYS A 330 -2.72 -14.39 12.31
CA LYS A 330 -3.43 -13.54 11.36
C LYS A 330 -2.93 -12.11 11.52
N GLN A 331 -2.13 -11.67 10.58
CA GLN A 331 -1.54 -10.33 10.55
C GLN A 331 -1.86 -9.62 9.26
N LEU A 332 -1.89 -8.30 9.31
CA LEU A 332 -2.12 -7.42 8.16
C LEU A 332 -1.01 -6.36 8.14
N LEU A 333 -0.35 -6.20 7.00
CA LEU A 333 0.53 -5.08 6.71
C LEU A 333 -0.24 -4.01 5.95
N SER A 334 0.01 -2.75 6.29
CA SER A 334 -0.50 -1.58 5.57
C SER A 334 0.62 -0.62 5.23
N SER A 335 0.62 -0.07 4.02
CA SER A 335 1.54 0.99 3.60
C SER A 335 0.85 2.33 3.58
N HIS A 336 1.61 3.38 3.93
CA HIS A 336 1.05 4.69 4.22
C HIS A 336 1.67 5.81 3.38
N GLY A 337 0.83 6.81 3.11
CA GLY A 337 1.18 8.01 2.36
C GLY A 337 1.70 9.15 3.24
N PRO A 338 1.50 10.41 2.80
CA PRO A 338 2.01 11.58 3.49
C PRO A 338 1.60 11.59 4.96
N VAL A 339 2.45 12.14 5.79
CA VAL A 339 2.44 12.22 7.25
C VAL A 339 3.29 11.11 7.89
N SER A 340 3.09 9.83 7.57
CA SER A 340 3.92 8.78 8.17
C SER A 340 4.95 8.18 7.22
N ASN A 341 4.61 7.97 5.93
CA ASN A 341 5.47 7.31 4.93
C ASN A 341 6.04 5.96 5.42
N THR A 342 5.28 5.24 6.23
CA THR A 342 5.70 4.02 6.94
C THR A 342 4.87 2.83 6.51
N ILE A 343 5.31 1.64 6.91
CA ILE A 343 4.50 0.42 6.87
C ILE A 343 4.12 0.08 8.30
N LYS A 344 2.91 -0.38 8.51
CA LYS A 344 2.41 -0.78 9.83
C LYS A 344 1.95 -2.23 9.81
N LEU A 345 2.37 -3.00 10.81
CA LEU A 345 1.94 -4.39 11.02
C LEU A 345 0.88 -4.44 12.12
N TRP A 346 -0.25 -5.04 11.81
CA TRP A 346 -1.42 -5.13 12.69
C TRP A 346 -1.73 -6.58 13.08
N ASP A 347 -2.11 -6.79 14.34
CA ASP A 347 -2.81 -7.99 14.74
C ASP A 347 -4.28 -7.91 14.30
N VAL A 348 -4.74 -8.91 13.57
CA VAL A 348 -6.09 -8.89 12.99
C VAL A 348 -7.18 -9.12 14.03
N GLY A 349 -6.88 -9.80 15.15
CA GLY A 349 -7.85 -10.07 16.21
C GLY A 349 -8.49 -8.79 16.76
N GLY A 350 -7.65 -7.86 17.19
CA GLY A 350 -8.06 -6.58 17.76
C GLY A 350 -7.75 -5.36 16.89
N MET A 351 -7.18 -5.52 15.71
CA MET A 351 -6.62 -4.44 14.90
C MET A 351 -5.61 -3.56 15.68
N ALA A 352 -4.81 -4.23 16.52
CA ALA A 352 -3.77 -3.57 17.31
C ALA A 352 -2.47 -3.43 16.52
N LEU A 353 -1.80 -2.28 16.62
CA LEU A 353 -0.50 -2.05 16.01
C LEU A 353 0.58 -2.87 16.71
N ILE A 354 1.29 -3.74 15.95
CA ILE A 354 2.39 -4.57 16.48
C ILE A 354 3.74 -3.90 16.25
N LYS A 355 4.00 -3.47 15.02
CA LYS A 355 5.29 -2.90 14.59
C LYS A 355 5.06 -1.78 13.56
N GLU A 356 6.01 -0.88 13.48
CA GLU A 356 6.10 0.15 12.45
C GLU A 356 7.47 0.08 11.77
N TYR A 357 7.48 0.19 10.45
CA TYR A 357 8.68 0.17 9.61
C TYR A 357 8.85 1.56 9.01
N GLY A 358 9.96 2.21 9.28
CA GLY A 358 10.22 3.55 8.80
C GLY A 358 11.33 3.62 7.77
N GLY A 359 11.38 4.67 6.97
CA GLY A 359 12.52 4.91 6.10
C GLY A 359 12.27 5.50 4.71
N HIS A 360 11.03 5.66 4.25
CA HIS A 360 10.75 6.42 3.03
C HIS A 360 10.67 7.92 3.30
N ALA A 361 11.28 8.72 2.39
CA ALA A 361 11.25 10.18 2.50
C ALA A 361 9.92 10.77 1.99
N ARG A 362 9.20 10.03 1.13
CA ARG A 362 7.91 10.45 0.58
C ARG A 362 6.88 9.32 0.68
N ARG A 363 5.64 9.59 0.24
CA ARG A 363 4.53 8.63 0.30
C ARG A 363 4.86 7.32 -0.39
N ILE A 364 4.47 6.22 0.25
CA ILE A 364 4.50 4.90 -0.37
C ILE A 364 3.34 4.81 -1.36
N LEU A 365 3.63 4.49 -2.60
CA LEU A 365 2.65 4.37 -3.69
C LEU A 365 2.08 2.96 -3.79
N ASN A 366 2.95 1.96 -3.72
CA ASN A 366 2.59 0.56 -3.87
C ASN A 366 3.37 -0.34 -2.90
N MET A 367 2.76 -1.45 -2.54
CA MET A 367 3.34 -2.49 -1.69
C MET A 367 3.00 -3.86 -2.25
N ALA A 368 4.00 -4.75 -2.30
CA ALA A 368 3.84 -6.14 -2.70
C ALA A 368 4.64 -7.06 -1.77
N ALA A 369 4.11 -8.25 -1.46
CA ALA A 369 4.82 -9.24 -0.66
C ALA A 369 5.39 -10.35 -1.53
N SER A 370 6.51 -10.93 -1.09
CA SER A 370 7.06 -12.14 -1.69
C SER A 370 6.08 -13.31 -1.55
N PRO A 371 6.14 -14.31 -2.45
CA PRO A 371 5.23 -15.46 -2.40
C PRO A 371 5.28 -16.24 -1.09
N ASP A 372 6.42 -16.25 -0.43
CA ASP A 372 6.63 -16.88 0.88
C ASP A 372 6.32 -15.96 2.07
N GLY A 373 5.96 -14.70 1.81
CA GLY A 373 5.67 -13.70 2.84
C GLY A 373 6.86 -13.27 3.69
N SER A 374 8.08 -13.73 3.38
CA SER A 374 9.30 -13.42 4.14
C SER A 374 9.80 -11.99 3.92
N ALA A 375 9.47 -11.42 2.76
CA ALA A 375 9.86 -10.06 2.38
C ALA A 375 8.67 -9.26 1.84
N VAL A 376 8.73 -7.96 2.02
CA VAL A 376 7.77 -7.00 1.46
C VAL A 376 8.55 -5.92 0.73
N ALA A 377 8.14 -5.62 -0.50
CA ALA A 377 8.67 -4.52 -1.30
C ALA A 377 7.72 -3.34 -1.27
N THR A 378 8.27 -2.14 -1.16
CA THR A 378 7.51 -0.88 -1.26
C THR A 378 8.15 0.04 -2.26
N LEU A 379 7.33 0.61 -3.14
CA LEU A 379 7.71 1.61 -4.11
C LEU A 379 7.16 2.97 -3.66
N SER A 380 8.04 3.97 -3.61
CA SER A 380 7.69 5.28 -3.08
C SER A 380 7.92 6.41 -4.09
N ALA A 381 7.25 7.51 -3.87
CA ALA A 381 7.43 8.76 -4.61
C ALA A 381 8.79 9.44 -4.38
N ASP A 382 9.64 8.91 -3.51
CA ASP A 382 11.04 9.30 -3.35
C ASP A 382 11.98 8.63 -4.37
N GLU A 383 11.39 7.93 -5.36
CA GLU A 383 12.12 7.20 -6.40
C GLU A 383 13.00 6.07 -5.84
N THR A 384 12.57 5.46 -4.74
CA THR A 384 13.23 4.30 -4.15
C THR A 384 12.30 3.10 -4.01
N LEU A 385 12.90 1.91 -4.12
CA LEU A 385 12.28 0.62 -3.84
C LEU A 385 12.96 0.03 -2.61
N HIS A 386 12.20 -0.13 -1.53
CA HIS A 386 12.70 -0.72 -0.29
C HIS A 386 12.20 -2.15 -0.14
N PHE A 387 13.06 -3.02 0.38
CA PHE A 387 12.71 -4.37 0.82
C PHE A 387 12.74 -4.42 2.35
N TRP A 388 11.69 -4.95 2.93
CA TRP A 388 11.50 -5.05 4.38
C TRP A 388 11.35 -6.51 4.79
N PRO A 389 11.67 -6.88 6.04
CA PRO A 389 11.25 -8.17 6.55
C PRO A 389 9.73 -8.22 6.58
N GLY A 390 9.17 -9.31 6.08
CA GLY A 390 7.73 -9.54 6.03
C GLY A 390 7.19 -10.10 7.33
N PHE A 391 6.38 -11.14 7.24
CA PHE A 391 5.78 -11.82 8.38
C PHE A 391 6.73 -12.87 8.95
N ASP A 392 6.63 -13.13 10.26
CA ASP A 392 7.41 -14.18 10.91
C ASP A 392 6.96 -15.56 10.38
N ALA A 393 7.88 -16.31 9.77
CA ALA A 393 7.59 -17.63 9.22
C ALA A 393 7.31 -18.65 10.34
N LYS A 394 6.47 -19.63 10.06
CA LYS A 394 6.35 -20.84 10.91
C LYS A 394 7.72 -21.52 10.96
N LEU A 395 8.30 -21.63 12.14
CA LEU A 395 9.46 -22.48 12.34
C LEU A 395 9.07 -23.89 11.87
N ALA A 396 9.75 -24.41 10.85
CA ALA A 396 9.62 -25.81 10.49
C ALA A 396 9.89 -26.62 11.77
N THR A 397 8.88 -27.29 12.31
CA THR A 397 9.08 -28.22 13.41
C THR A 397 10.10 -29.22 12.92
N LYS A 398 11.36 -29.12 13.37
CA LYS A 398 12.37 -30.16 13.18
C LYS A 398 11.70 -31.42 13.71
N LYS A 399 11.29 -32.33 12.80
CA LYS A 399 10.95 -33.71 13.20
C LYS A 399 12.18 -34.18 13.96
N ARG A 400 12.05 -34.38 15.29
CA ARG A 400 13.07 -35.08 16.05
C ARG A 400 13.32 -36.37 15.29
N PRO A 401 14.59 -36.74 15.01
CA PRO A 401 14.89 -38.05 14.51
C PRO A 401 14.22 -39.04 15.47
N ARG A 402 13.39 -39.94 14.97
CA ARG A 402 12.96 -41.08 15.76
C ARG A 402 14.24 -41.78 16.18
N ASP A 403 14.52 -41.83 17.47
CA ASP A 403 15.51 -42.68 18.04
C ASP A 403 15.07 -44.14 17.77
N ASP A 404 15.58 -44.69 16.64
CA ASP A 404 15.48 -46.14 16.36
C ASP A 404 16.48 -46.92 17.21
N SER A 405 16.58 -46.61 18.50
CA SER A 405 17.41 -47.40 19.46
C SER A 405 16.67 -48.58 20.09
N SER A 406 15.47 -48.99 19.57
CA SER A 406 14.72 -50.11 20.11
C SER A 406 14.71 -51.39 19.27
N LEU A 407 15.63 -51.54 18.29
CA LEU A 407 15.71 -52.76 17.45
C LEU A 407 17.05 -53.51 17.56
N LEU A 408 17.74 -53.48 18.72
CA LEU A 408 18.95 -54.26 18.95
C LEU A 408 18.94 -54.95 20.34
N THR A 409 17.82 -55.57 20.73
CA THR A 409 17.82 -56.55 21.85
C THR A 409 16.92 -57.72 21.47
N GLY A 410 17.43 -58.62 20.64
CA GLY A 410 16.67 -59.79 20.26
C GLY A 410 17.40 -60.80 19.41
N LEU A 411 18.74 -60.91 19.54
CA LEU A 411 19.50 -61.98 18.88
C LEU A 411 20.75 -62.34 19.70
N LEU A 412 20.49 -62.96 20.89
CA LEU A 412 21.47 -63.82 21.57
C LEU A 412 20.69 -64.63 22.63
N ARG A 413 20.11 -65.76 22.19
CA ARG A 413 20.01 -67.02 22.89
C ARG A 413 19.66 -68.13 21.91
#